data_06d93a0335e855db1798c01e2cffc145
#
_entry.id   06d93a0335e855db1798c01e2cffc145
#
_cell.length_a   1.000
_cell.length_b   1.000
_cell.length_c   1.000
_cell.angle_alpha   90.00
_cell.angle_beta   90.00
_cell.angle_gamma   90.00
#
_symmetry.space_group_name_H-M   'P 1'
#
loop_
_entity.id
_entity.type
_entity.pdbx_description
1 polymer ?
#
loop_
_entity_poly.entity_id
_entity_poly.type
_entity_poly.pdbx_seq_one_letter_code
_entity_poly.pdbx_strand_id
1 'polypeptide(L)'
;LGDVYKRQVQPQMREVPRNMGIGSGVIITEDGYIITNNHVIDRSDKVMVTLNDKREFEAKVIGTDPDTDIALLKIDANGLQPIEYGNSDDVVLGEWVLAVGNPYNLTSTVTAGIISAKARQLGGKMNLESFLQTDAAVNPGNSGGALVNAKGELIGINTAIQSPTGSYSGYSFAVPVNVARKVVSDLKEYGKVQRAMIGIKMQELTPALAKEYKLKEQSGIYVAEVIPGGAAEKAGVKVGDVILQLNGYEAKTFAQLQEQLAQYTPGNTVQMTLSLSLIHI
;
A
#
# COMPACT_ATOMS: atom_id res chain seq x y z
N LEU A 1 68.77 -19.44 -23.98
CA LEU A 1 68.14 -19.76 -22.70
C LEU A 1 67.45 -18.50 -22.22
N GLY A 2 66.14 -18.42 -22.48
CA GLY A 2 65.37 -17.20 -22.26
C GLY A 2 64.68 -17.24 -20.89
N ASP A 3 64.82 -16.14 -20.17
CA ASP A 3 64.08 -15.87 -18.92
C ASP A 3 62.63 -15.61 -19.19
N VAL A 4 61.77 -16.50 -18.65
CA VAL A 4 60.31 -16.32 -18.66
C VAL A 4 59.91 -15.49 -17.46
N TYR A 5 59.66 -14.18 -17.68
CA TYR A 5 59.05 -13.30 -16.68
C TYR A 5 57.60 -13.69 -16.47
N LYS A 6 57.30 -14.36 -15.36
CA LYS A 6 55.93 -14.52 -14.87
C LYS A 6 55.43 -13.18 -14.34
N ARG A 7 54.64 -12.47 -15.12
CA ARG A 7 53.81 -11.37 -14.61
C ARG A 7 52.76 -11.98 -13.69
N GLN A 8 52.90 -11.79 -12.39
CA GLN A 8 51.79 -11.98 -11.44
C GLN A 8 50.76 -10.85 -11.71
N VAL A 9 49.66 -11.20 -12.35
CA VAL A 9 48.48 -10.37 -12.38
C VAL A 9 47.88 -10.46 -11.00
N GLN A 10 48.01 -9.40 -10.20
CA GLN A 10 47.21 -9.26 -8.98
C GLN A 10 45.75 -9.32 -9.37
N PRO A 11 44.94 -10.20 -8.76
CA PRO A 11 43.52 -10.17 -8.98
C PRO A 11 43.00 -8.83 -8.42
N GLN A 12 42.60 -7.92 -9.29
CA GLN A 12 41.71 -6.82 -8.88
C GLN A 12 40.46 -7.50 -8.31
N MET A 13 40.27 -7.40 -6.99
CA MET A 13 38.98 -7.69 -6.42
C MET A 13 37.97 -6.74 -7.08
N ARG A 14 37.24 -7.27 -8.09
CA ARG A 14 35.99 -6.67 -8.50
C ARG A 14 35.11 -6.74 -7.26
N GLU A 15 34.78 -5.59 -6.70
CA GLU A 15 33.66 -5.50 -5.77
C GLU A 15 32.46 -6.13 -6.48
N VAL A 16 32.03 -7.28 -5.99
CA VAL A 16 30.80 -7.92 -6.44
C VAL A 16 29.71 -6.94 -6.07
N PRO A 17 28.92 -6.43 -7.02
CA PRO A 17 27.82 -5.54 -6.67
C PRO A 17 26.95 -6.26 -5.65
N ARG A 18 26.82 -5.70 -4.44
CA ARG A 18 25.79 -6.12 -3.49
C ARG A 18 24.47 -6.08 -4.25
N ASN A 19 23.60 -7.05 -4.08
CA ASN A 19 22.31 -7.18 -4.74
C ASN A 19 21.65 -5.81 -4.91
N MET A 20 21.64 -5.31 -6.15
CA MET A 20 20.90 -4.09 -6.47
C MET A 20 19.44 -4.46 -6.56
N GLY A 21 18.64 -4.04 -5.56
CA GLY A 21 17.19 -4.06 -5.68
C GLY A 21 16.78 -3.11 -6.81
N ILE A 22 15.87 -3.54 -7.66
CA ILE A 22 15.32 -2.72 -8.75
C ILE A 22 13.83 -2.57 -8.49
N GLY A 23 13.31 -1.35 -8.60
CA GLY A 23 11.89 -1.05 -8.49
C GLY A 23 11.53 0.23 -9.23
N SER A 24 10.31 0.63 -9.08
CA SER A 24 9.75 1.85 -9.66
C SER A 24 9.39 2.86 -8.56
N GLY A 25 9.10 4.08 -8.96
CA GLY A 25 8.58 5.12 -8.09
C GLY A 25 7.65 6.06 -8.83
N VAL A 26 6.83 6.77 -8.09
CA VAL A 26 5.83 7.71 -8.59
C VAL A 26 6.16 9.12 -8.09
N ILE A 27 6.40 10.05 -9.01
CA ILE A 27 6.64 11.47 -8.68
C ILE A 27 5.32 12.08 -8.23
N ILE A 28 5.29 12.66 -7.03
CA ILE A 28 4.08 13.24 -6.41
C ILE A 28 4.13 14.74 -6.19
N THR A 29 5.30 15.36 -6.37
CA THR A 29 5.45 16.82 -6.29
C THR A 29 6.48 17.33 -7.30
N GLU A 30 6.33 18.59 -7.71
CA GLU A 30 7.23 19.26 -8.66
C GLU A 30 8.67 19.39 -8.13
N ASP A 31 8.84 19.42 -6.81
CA ASP A 31 10.13 19.57 -6.12
C ASP A 31 10.81 18.22 -5.82
N GLY A 32 10.25 17.07 -6.25
CA GLY A 32 10.95 15.78 -6.25
C GLY A 32 10.64 14.84 -5.09
N TYR A 33 9.46 14.91 -4.48
CA TYR A 33 8.98 13.81 -3.65
C TYR A 33 8.49 12.64 -4.51
N ILE A 34 8.84 11.42 -4.11
CA ILE A 34 8.56 10.18 -4.84
C ILE A 34 8.03 9.15 -3.86
N ILE A 35 6.92 8.50 -4.23
CA ILE A 35 6.41 7.30 -3.53
C ILE A 35 7.02 6.07 -4.20
N THR A 36 7.44 5.11 -3.38
CA THR A 36 7.80 3.75 -3.79
C THR A 36 7.38 2.75 -2.71
N ASN A 37 7.67 1.46 -2.89
CA ASN A 37 7.47 0.47 -1.83
C ASN A 37 8.64 0.45 -0.84
N ASN A 38 8.34 0.13 0.43
CA ASN A 38 9.34 -0.06 1.45
C ASN A 38 10.29 -1.22 1.08
N HIS A 39 9.76 -2.36 0.62
CA HIS A 39 10.58 -3.52 0.26
C HIS A 39 11.55 -3.25 -0.89
N VAL A 40 11.28 -2.25 -1.77
CA VAL A 40 12.18 -1.86 -2.88
C VAL A 40 13.46 -1.23 -2.35
N ILE A 41 13.39 -0.50 -1.24
CA ILE A 41 14.52 0.25 -0.67
C ILE A 41 15.04 -0.36 0.64
N ASP A 42 14.36 -1.38 1.16
CA ASP A 42 14.77 -2.05 2.41
C ASP A 42 16.20 -2.59 2.30
N ARG A 43 17.01 -2.34 3.33
CA ARG A 43 18.43 -2.74 3.41
C ARG A 43 19.33 -2.14 2.33
N SER A 44 18.90 -1.06 1.66
CA SER A 44 19.74 -0.34 0.69
C SER A 44 20.58 0.69 1.42
N ASP A 45 21.89 0.65 1.27
CA ASP A 45 22.81 1.68 1.80
C ASP A 45 22.63 3.02 1.04
N LYS A 46 22.20 2.94 -0.22
CA LYS A 46 22.04 4.08 -1.13
C LYS A 46 20.89 3.81 -2.11
N VAL A 47 20.04 4.80 -2.28
CA VAL A 47 18.94 4.76 -3.26
C VAL A 47 19.24 5.72 -4.40
N MET A 48 19.29 5.20 -5.63
CA MET A 48 19.46 6.00 -6.85
C MET A 48 18.16 6.05 -7.62
N VAL A 49 17.74 7.21 -8.04
CA VAL A 49 16.56 7.44 -8.89
C VAL A 49 17.00 7.89 -10.26
N THR A 50 16.60 7.13 -11.27
CA THR A 50 16.79 7.49 -12.69
C THR A 50 15.46 7.93 -13.27
N LEU A 51 15.36 9.16 -13.75
CA LEU A 51 14.19 9.70 -14.42
C LEU A 51 14.07 9.19 -15.86
N ASN A 52 12.90 9.36 -16.47
CA ASN A 52 12.67 8.97 -17.89
C ASN A 52 13.60 9.68 -18.87
N ASP A 53 14.04 10.92 -18.55
CA ASP A 53 15.01 11.69 -19.33
C ASP A 53 16.46 11.29 -19.06
N LYS A 54 16.68 10.20 -18.32
CA LYS A 54 17.99 9.64 -17.94
C LYS A 54 18.80 10.45 -16.94
N ARG A 55 18.25 11.51 -16.35
CA ARG A 55 18.89 12.16 -15.21
C ARG A 55 18.86 11.22 -14.01
N GLU A 56 19.99 11.18 -13.28
CA GLU A 56 20.16 10.35 -12.09
C GLU A 56 20.35 11.23 -10.85
N PHE A 57 19.68 10.84 -9.78
CA PHE A 57 19.72 11.53 -8.50
C PHE A 57 19.93 10.55 -7.38
N GLU A 58 20.73 10.92 -6.40
CA GLU A 58 20.73 10.25 -5.11
C GLU A 58 19.49 10.68 -4.34
N ALA A 59 18.68 9.72 -3.92
CA ALA A 59 17.48 10.00 -3.18
C ALA A 59 17.71 9.92 -1.68
N LYS A 60 17.17 10.89 -0.95
CA LYS A 60 17.07 10.84 0.51
C LYS A 60 15.79 10.10 0.88
N VAL A 61 15.89 9.08 1.74
CA VAL A 61 14.74 8.44 2.36
C VAL A 61 14.18 9.38 3.42
N ILE A 62 12.95 9.86 3.23
CA ILE A 62 12.25 10.73 4.18
C ILE A 62 11.63 9.90 5.29
N GLY A 63 11.09 8.75 4.96
CA GLY A 63 10.53 7.79 5.89
C GLY A 63 9.98 6.57 5.18
N THR A 64 9.71 5.54 5.97
CA THR A 64 9.15 4.26 5.51
C THR A 64 8.03 3.80 6.41
N ASP A 65 7.13 3.04 5.87
CA ASP A 65 6.08 2.33 6.58
C ASP A 65 6.02 0.86 6.13
N PRO A 66 6.65 -0.05 6.87
CA PRO A 66 6.63 -1.48 6.57
C PRO A 66 5.23 -2.10 6.64
N ASP A 67 4.32 -1.53 7.43
CA ASP A 67 2.96 -2.07 7.62
C ASP A 67 2.09 -1.90 6.37
N THR A 68 2.31 -0.85 5.57
CA THR A 68 1.63 -0.59 4.29
C THR A 68 2.53 -0.83 3.08
N ASP A 69 3.80 -1.18 3.32
CA ASP A 69 4.82 -1.30 2.27
C ASP A 69 5.03 -0.01 1.45
N ILE A 70 4.93 1.15 2.08
CA ILE A 70 5.13 2.47 1.44
C ILE A 70 6.42 3.12 1.94
N ALA A 71 7.16 3.76 1.05
CA ALA A 71 8.30 4.61 1.35
C ALA A 71 8.19 5.95 0.63
N LEU A 72 8.67 7.01 1.29
CA LEU A 72 8.75 8.36 0.74
C LEU A 72 10.21 8.75 0.53
N LEU A 73 10.54 9.08 -0.70
CA LEU A 73 11.86 9.55 -1.12
C LEU A 73 11.81 11.03 -1.49
N LYS A 74 12.97 11.68 -1.46
CA LYS A 74 13.18 13.05 -1.96
C LYS A 74 14.46 13.10 -2.80
N ILE A 75 14.32 13.60 -4.02
CA ILE A 75 15.45 13.95 -4.89
C ILE A 75 15.61 15.46 -5.00
N ASP A 76 16.81 15.94 -5.26
CA ASP A 76 17.10 17.36 -5.50
C ASP A 76 16.86 17.71 -6.97
N ALA A 77 15.56 17.83 -7.32
CA ALA A 77 15.11 18.19 -8.65
C ALA A 77 13.89 19.10 -8.56
N ASN A 78 13.72 19.97 -9.56
CA ASN A 78 12.61 20.90 -9.68
C ASN A 78 12.00 20.82 -11.07
N GLY A 79 10.75 21.32 -11.19
CA GLY A 79 10.01 21.32 -12.45
C GLY A 79 9.61 19.94 -12.94
N LEU A 80 9.48 18.99 -12.02
CA LEU A 80 8.97 17.67 -12.33
C LEU A 80 7.45 17.73 -12.53
N GLN A 81 6.90 16.77 -13.28
CA GLN A 81 5.46 16.63 -13.45
C GLN A 81 4.92 15.60 -12.46
N PRO A 82 4.21 16.02 -11.39
CA PRO A 82 3.59 15.09 -10.46
C PRO A 82 2.37 14.44 -11.12
N ILE A 83 2.09 13.22 -10.67
CA ILE A 83 0.86 12.53 -11.04
C ILE A 83 -0.33 13.12 -10.27
N GLU A 84 -1.51 13.15 -10.90
CA GLU A 84 -2.75 13.50 -10.23
C GLU A 84 -3.26 12.31 -9.40
N TYR A 85 -3.75 12.60 -8.19
CA TYR A 85 -4.36 11.60 -7.32
C TYR A 85 -5.82 11.39 -7.70
N GLY A 86 -6.19 10.13 -7.94
CA GLY A 86 -7.57 9.69 -7.96
C GLY A 86 -8.10 9.40 -6.55
N ASN A 87 -9.21 8.65 -6.48
CA ASN A 87 -9.82 8.19 -5.24
C ASN A 87 -10.00 6.67 -5.27
N SER A 88 -9.22 5.95 -4.46
CA SER A 88 -9.28 4.48 -4.43
C SER A 88 -10.57 3.93 -3.79
N ASP A 89 -11.29 4.74 -2.99
CA ASP A 89 -12.55 4.31 -2.40
C ASP A 89 -13.66 4.22 -3.45
N ASP A 90 -13.64 5.10 -4.46
CA ASP A 90 -14.64 5.17 -5.53
C ASP A 90 -14.38 4.16 -6.68
N VAL A 91 -13.22 3.51 -6.69
CA VAL A 91 -12.86 2.50 -7.69
C VAL A 91 -13.84 1.33 -7.63
N VAL A 92 -14.32 0.89 -8.81
CA VAL A 92 -15.30 -0.20 -8.93
C VAL A 92 -14.71 -1.43 -9.62
N LEU A 93 -15.30 -2.60 -9.34
CA LEU A 93 -14.90 -3.85 -10.00
C LEU A 93 -15.18 -3.78 -11.50
N GLY A 94 -14.23 -4.25 -12.31
CA GLY A 94 -14.29 -4.19 -13.77
C GLY A 94 -13.81 -2.86 -14.35
N GLU A 95 -13.44 -1.87 -13.55
CA GLU A 95 -12.86 -0.61 -14.02
C GLU A 95 -11.51 -0.85 -14.67
N TRP A 96 -11.29 -0.26 -15.88
CA TRP A 96 -10.02 -0.34 -16.60
C TRP A 96 -8.91 0.39 -15.87
N VAL A 97 -7.76 -0.27 -15.76
CA VAL A 97 -6.57 0.26 -15.13
C VAL A 97 -5.31 -0.04 -15.93
N LEU A 98 -4.29 0.80 -15.73
CA LEU A 98 -2.96 0.62 -16.27
C LEU A 98 -1.97 0.49 -15.12
N ALA A 99 -1.18 -0.57 -15.13
CA ALA A 99 -0.02 -0.70 -14.24
C ALA A 99 1.22 -0.19 -14.98
N VAL A 100 1.86 0.82 -14.39
CA VAL A 100 3.02 1.52 -14.95
C VAL A 100 4.23 1.28 -14.05
N GLY A 101 5.35 0.95 -14.66
CA GLY A 101 6.62 0.76 -13.95
C GLY A 101 7.80 0.80 -14.90
N ASN A 102 8.99 0.62 -14.36
CA ASN A 102 10.24 0.62 -15.12
C ASN A 102 11.06 -0.66 -14.83
N PRO A 103 10.52 -1.85 -15.20
CA PRO A 103 11.24 -3.09 -14.97
C PRO A 103 12.53 -3.12 -15.81
N TYR A 104 13.59 -3.67 -15.24
CA TYR A 104 14.87 -3.92 -15.92
C TYR A 104 15.58 -2.67 -16.49
N ASN A 105 15.31 -1.47 -15.93
CA ASN A 105 15.84 -0.19 -16.46
C ASN A 105 15.53 0.03 -17.97
N LEU A 106 14.47 -0.61 -18.44
CA LEU A 106 13.88 -0.35 -19.76
C LEU A 106 13.04 0.92 -19.67
N THR A 107 12.75 1.57 -20.80
CA THR A 107 11.76 2.66 -20.84
C THR A 107 10.43 2.18 -20.27
N SER A 108 9.71 3.08 -19.58
CA SER A 108 8.45 2.79 -18.89
C SER A 108 7.61 1.71 -19.56
N THR A 109 7.31 0.66 -18.80
CA THR A 109 6.44 -0.43 -19.25
C THR A 109 5.04 -0.17 -18.73
N VAL A 110 4.06 -0.32 -19.61
CA VAL A 110 2.64 -0.17 -19.28
C VAL A 110 1.93 -1.47 -19.61
N THR A 111 1.16 -1.98 -18.66
CA THR A 111 0.27 -3.12 -18.85
C THR A 111 -1.15 -2.70 -18.51
N ALA A 112 -2.15 -3.28 -19.19
CA ALA A 112 -3.56 -2.98 -18.99
C ALA A 112 -4.29 -4.17 -18.37
N GLY A 113 -5.30 -3.87 -17.60
CA GLY A 113 -6.20 -4.84 -16.98
C GLY A 113 -7.41 -4.14 -16.35
N ILE A 114 -8.08 -4.83 -15.45
CA ILE A 114 -9.23 -4.30 -14.71
C ILE A 114 -9.01 -4.46 -13.20
N ILE A 115 -9.80 -3.75 -12.41
CA ILE A 115 -9.92 -4.04 -10.98
C ILE A 115 -10.70 -5.35 -10.80
N SER A 116 -10.01 -6.37 -10.33
CA SER A 116 -10.56 -7.72 -10.13
C SER A 116 -11.18 -7.90 -8.75
N ALA A 117 -10.66 -7.20 -7.73
CA ALA A 117 -11.19 -7.20 -6.36
C ALA A 117 -10.68 -5.97 -5.58
N LYS A 118 -11.35 -5.68 -4.46
CA LYS A 118 -10.94 -4.68 -3.45
C LYS A 118 -10.77 -5.37 -2.09
N ALA A 119 -10.04 -4.72 -1.20
CA ALA A 119 -9.83 -5.17 0.18
C ALA A 119 -9.28 -6.62 0.28
N ARG A 120 -8.33 -6.99 -0.60
CA ARG A 120 -7.71 -8.31 -0.56
C ARG A 120 -6.63 -8.39 0.51
N GLN A 121 -6.67 -9.50 1.24
CA GLN A 121 -5.62 -9.90 2.18
C GLN A 121 -4.82 -11.07 1.58
N LEU A 122 -3.51 -11.03 1.73
CA LEU A 122 -2.61 -12.06 1.20
C LEU A 122 -2.15 -13.04 2.30
N GLY A 123 -2.47 -12.75 3.56
CA GLY A 123 -2.02 -13.54 4.72
C GLY A 123 -0.51 -13.43 4.94
N GLY A 124 0.07 -12.30 4.54
CA GLY A 124 1.49 -12.00 4.66
C GLY A 124 1.89 -11.49 6.05
N LYS A 125 3.02 -10.81 6.10
CA LYS A 125 3.59 -10.24 7.32
C LYS A 125 3.22 -8.76 7.55
N MET A 126 2.51 -8.14 6.61
CA MET A 126 2.08 -6.76 6.74
C MET A 126 0.91 -6.66 7.70
N ASN A 127 0.95 -5.69 8.61
CA ASN A 127 -0.13 -5.51 9.58
C ASN A 127 -1.38 -4.87 8.97
N LEU A 128 -1.22 -4.20 7.83
CA LEU A 128 -2.32 -3.59 7.09
C LEU A 128 -2.36 -4.18 5.68
N GLU A 129 -3.16 -5.21 5.51
CA GLU A 129 -3.41 -5.83 4.21
C GLU A 129 -4.81 -5.48 3.73
N SER A 130 -4.90 -4.51 2.84
CA SER A 130 -6.10 -4.20 2.06
C SER A 130 -5.65 -3.72 0.70
N PHE A 131 -5.63 -4.63 -0.28
CA PHE A 131 -5.10 -4.34 -1.60
C PHE A 131 -6.20 -4.22 -2.64
N LEU A 132 -5.98 -3.35 -3.64
CA LEU A 132 -6.63 -3.44 -4.93
C LEU A 132 -6.01 -4.61 -5.69
N GLN A 133 -6.84 -5.53 -6.18
CA GLN A 133 -6.41 -6.62 -7.04
C GLN A 133 -6.70 -6.27 -8.50
N THR A 134 -5.74 -6.53 -9.38
CA THR A 134 -5.88 -6.35 -10.83
C THR A 134 -5.28 -7.52 -11.60
N ASP A 135 -5.76 -7.76 -12.80
CA ASP A 135 -5.17 -8.67 -13.79
C ASP A 135 -4.21 -7.95 -14.75
N ALA A 136 -3.97 -6.65 -14.58
CA ALA A 136 -2.86 -5.97 -15.24
C ALA A 136 -1.53 -6.62 -14.81
N ALA A 137 -0.69 -7.00 -15.76
CA ALA A 137 0.53 -7.74 -15.47
C ALA A 137 1.55 -6.89 -14.71
N VAL A 138 1.83 -7.27 -13.47
CA VAL A 138 2.90 -6.70 -12.65
C VAL A 138 4.00 -7.76 -12.52
N ASN A 139 5.23 -7.37 -12.79
CA ASN A 139 6.42 -8.21 -12.70
C ASN A 139 7.48 -7.52 -11.82
N PRO A 140 8.53 -8.26 -11.38
CA PRO A 140 9.65 -7.65 -10.66
C PRO A 140 10.19 -6.42 -11.39
N GLY A 141 10.29 -5.29 -10.66
CA GLY A 141 10.63 -3.98 -11.20
C GLY A 141 9.45 -3.01 -11.35
N ASN A 142 8.19 -3.49 -11.43
CA ASN A 142 7.00 -2.64 -11.38
C ASN A 142 6.61 -2.25 -9.94
N SER A 143 7.12 -2.94 -8.92
CA SER A 143 6.88 -2.60 -7.51
C SER A 143 7.28 -1.15 -7.23
N GLY A 144 6.42 -0.41 -6.55
CA GLY A 144 6.56 1.03 -6.31
C GLY A 144 6.04 1.92 -7.43
N GLY A 145 5.70 1.35 -8.60
CA GLY A 145 5.12 2.06 -9.73
C GLY A 145 3.63 2.35 -9.56
N ALA A 146 3.08 3.11 -10.52
CA ALA A 146 1.69 3.57 -10.48
C ALA A 146 0.72 2.50 -10.97
N LEU A 147 -0.42 2.38 -10.28
CA LEU A 147 -1.66 1.86 -10.85
C LEU A 147 -2.57 3.06 -11.11
N VAL A 148 -2.95 3.29 -12.37
CA VAL A 148 -3.77 4.44 -12.77
C VAL A 148 -5.08 4.00 -13.40
N ASN A 149 -6.11 4.84 -13.27
CA ASN A 149 -7.38 4.66 -13.97
C ASN A 149 -7.30 5.14 -15.43
N ALA A 150 -8.40 5.03 -16.17
CA ALA A 150 -8.47 5.43 -17.58
C ALA A 150 -8.28 6.95 -17.82
N LYS A 151 -8.34 7.77 -16.77
CA LYS A 151 -8.06 9.22 -16.84
C LYS A 151 -6.57 9.54 -16.58
N GLY A 152 -5.77 8.55 -16.20
CA GLY A 152 -4.37 8.73 -15.81
C GLY A 152 -4.20 9.14 -14.34
N GLU A 153 -5.26 9.13 -13.54
CA GLU A 153 -5.20 9.44 -12.11
C GLU A 153 -4.65 8.23 -11.33
N LEU A 154 -3.77 8.48 -10.37
CA LEU A 154 -3.20 7.46 -9.49
C LEU A 154 -4.27 6.91 -8.56
N ILE A 155 -4.52 5.60 -8.63
CA ILE A 155 -5.48 4.90 -7.75
C ILE A 155 -4.80 3.87 -6.84
N GLY A 156 -3.55 3.53 -7.09
CA GLY A 156 -2.78 2.62 -6.25
C GLY A 156 -1.28 2.61 -6.55
N ILE A 157 -0.52 2.01 -5.65
CA ILE A 157 0.92 1.74 -5.81
C ILE A 157 1.11 0.24 -5.98
N ASN A 158 1.62 -0.19 -7.14
CA ASN A 158 1.89 -1.60 -7.42
C ASN A 158 2.87 -2.15 -6.37
N THR A 159 2.56 -3.28 -5.72
CA THR A 159 3.40 -3.78 -4.62
C THR A 159 3.75 -5.25 -4.72
N ALA A 160 2.80 -6.12 -5.02
CA ALA A 160 2.99 -7.55 -4.94
C ALA A 160 2.30 -8.32 -6.06
N ILE A 161 2.73 -9.54 -6.26
CA ILE A 161 2.03 -10.56 -7.04
C ILE A 161 1.83 -11.79 -6.15
N GLN A 162 0.69 -12.47 -6.32
CA GLN A 162 0.53 -13.80 -5.75
C GLN A 162 0.88 -14.82 -6.84
N SER A 163 2.02 -15.49 -6.65
CA SER A 163 2.53 -16.44 -7.65
C SER A 163 3.36 -17.53 -7.00
N PRO A 164 3.12 -18.80 -7.33
CA PRO A 164 3.95 -19.92 -6.89
C PRO A 164 5.37 -19.88 -7.47
N THR A 165 5.57 -19.19 -8.58
CA THR A 165 6.83 -19.17 -9.35
C THR A 165 7.57 -17.84 -9.24
N GLY A 166 6.97 -16.81 -8.60
CA GLY A 166 7.52 -15.46 -8.57
C GLY A 166 7.29 -14.64 -9.85
N SER A 167 6.57 -15.20 -10.84
CA SER A 167 6.19 -14.50 -12.08
C SER A 167 4.68 -14.25 -12.09
N TYR A 168 4.24 -13.25 -12.84
CA TYR A 168 2.82 -12.94 -13.00
C TYR A 168 1.97 -14.17 -13.35
N SER A 169 0.87 -14.36 -12.65
CA SER A 169 -0.05 -15.49 -12.81
C SER A 169 -1.53 -15.08 -12.84
N GLY A 170 -1.81 -13.83 -13.18
CA GLY A 170 -3.18 -13.27 -13.21
C GLY A 170 -3.58 -12.52 -11.93
N TYR A 171 -2.70 -12.43 -10.94
CA TYR A 171 -3.01 -11.79 -9.65
C TYR A 171 -1.91 -10.79 -9.30
N SER A 172 -2.23 -9.52 -9.49
CA SER A 172 -1.40 -8.38 -9.10
C SER A 172 -2.12 -7.56 -8.04
N PHE A 173 -1.36 -6.90 -7.17
CA PHE A 173 -1.88 -6.16 -6.04
C PHE A 173 -1.24 -4.79 -5.94
N ALA A 174 -2.05 -3.81 -5.55
CA ALA A 174 -1.61 -2.44 -5.32
C ALA A 174 -2.15 -1.92 -3.99
N VAL A 175 -1.32 -1.15 -3.28
CA VAL A 175 -1.75 -0.39 -2.10
C VAL A 175 -2.71 0.72 -2.57
N PRO A 176 -3.92 0.85 -1.99
CA PRO A 176 -4.88 1.90 -2.36
C PRO A 176 -4.28 3.29 -2.19
N VAL A 177 -4.53 4.20 -3.14
CA VAL A 177 -3.89 5.51 -3.14
C VAL A 177 -4.28 6.37 -1.94
N ASN A 178 -5.51 6.26 -1.42
CA ASN A 178 -5.93 7.04 -0.25
C ASN A 178 -5.09 6.68 0.98
N VAL A 179 -4.78 5.38 1.18
CA VAL A 179 -3.86 4.91 2.22
C VAL A 179 -2.44 5.43 1.96
N ALA A 180 -1.92 5.27 0.74
CA ALA A 180 -0.58 5.74 0.39
C ALA A 180 -0.42 7.26 0.58
N ARG A 181 -1.42 8.05 0.17
CA ARG A 181 -1.44 9.51 0.33
C ARG A 181 -1.37 9.94 1.81
N LYS A 182 -2.12 9.26 2.68
CA LYS A 182 -2.10 9.53 4.12
C LYS A 182 -0.75 9.17 4.73
N VAL A 183 -0.20 8.00 4.38
CA VAL A 183 1.13 7.57 4.83
C VAL A 183 2.19 8.59 4.43
N VAL A 184 2.20 9.03 3.17
CA VAL A 184 3.12 10.05 2.66
C VAL A 184 3.01 11.37 3.41
N SER A 185 1.77 11.84 3.67
CA SER A 185 1.54 13.06 4.46
C SER A 185 2.16 12.96 5.84
N ASP A 186 1.93 11.84 6.53
CA ASP A 186 2.47 11.61 7.87
C ASP A 186 4.00 11.50 7.87
N LEU A 187 4.56 10.78 6.91
CA LEU A 187 6.02 10.64 6.80
C LEU A 187 6.69 11.98 6.54
N LYS A 188 6.05 12.85 5.73
CA LYS A 188 6.54 14.19 5.43
C LYS A 188 6.47 15.11 6.64
N GLU A 189 5.38 15.05 7.41
CA GLU A 189 5.11 15.97 8.53
C GLU A 189 5.75 15.49 9.84
N TYR A 190 5.64 14.20 10.16
CA TYR A 190 6.04 13.64 11.47
C TYR A 190 7.23 12.70 11.40
N GLY A 191 7.69 12.32 10.20
CA GLY A 191 8.71 11.29 10.01
C GLY A 191 8.26 9.86 10.32
N LYS A 192 7.00 9.67 10.74
CA LYS A 192 6.39 8.38 11.08
C LYS A 192 4.89 8.42 10.88
N VAL A 193 4.29 7.27 10.59
CA VAL A 193 2.85 7.15 10.39
C VAL A 193 2.09 7.24 11.71
N GLN A 194 1.04 8.07 11.73
CA GLN A 194 0.10 8.20 12.83
C GLN A 194 -1.10 7.28 12.58
N ARG A 195 -1.32 6.28 13.43
CA ARG A 195 -2.44 5.33 13.26
C ARG A 195 -3.58 5.67 14.21
N ALA A 196 -4.75 5.93 13.64
CA ALA A 196 -5.97 6.11 14.41
C ALA A 196 -6.50 4.76 14.92
N MET A 197 -7.02 4.77 16.14
CA MET A 197 -7.65 3.60 16.76
C MET A 197 -9.03 3.98 17.28
N ILE A 198 -10.03 3.14 17.02
CA ILE A 198 -11.40 3.37 17.52
C ILE A 198 -11.63 2.84 18.93
N GLY A 199 -10.75 1.95 19.41
CA GLY A 199 -10.82 1.43 20.79
C GLY A 199 -11.86 0.32 20.95
N ILE A 200 -11.82 -0.69 20.08
CA ILE A 200 -12.62 -1.91 20.20
C ILE A 200 -11.74 -3.15 19.99
N LYS A 201 -12.16 -4.30 20.55
CA LYS A 201 -11.81 -5.61 20.02
C LYS A 201 -12.91 -6.06 19.10
N MET A 202 -12.55 -6.54 17.94
CA MET A 202 -13.47 -6.80 16.86
C MET A 202 -13.31 -8.23 16.31
N GLN A 203 -14.40 -8.75 15.75
CA GLN A 203 -14.45 -10.03 15.08
C GLN A 203 -15.24 -9.89 13.78
N GLU A 204 -14.74 -10.47 12.71
CA GLU A 204 -15.47 -10.48 11.46
C GLU A 204 -16.70 -11.39 11.60
N LEU A 205 -17.88 -10.85 11.26
CA LEU A 205 -19.13 -11.57 11.40
C LEU A 205 -19.27 -12.61 10.30
N THR A 206 -19.40 -13.86 10.70
CA THR A 206 -19.74 -14.97 9.81
C THR A 206 -21.22 -15.36 9.96
N PRO A 207 -21.84 -16.03 8.97
CA PRO A 207 -23.22 -16.51 9.10
C PRO A 207 -23.45 -17.42 10.32
N ALA A 208 -22.42 -18.18 10.73
CA ALA A 208 -22.48 -19.03 11.92
C ALA A 208 -22.57 -18.19 13.21
N LEU A 209 -21.70 -17.17 13.35
CA LEU A 209 -21.72 -16.23 14.47
C LEU A 209 -22.98 -15.38 14.48
N ALA A 210 -23.46 -14.93 13.31
CA ALA A 210 -24.72 -14.21 13.20
C ALA A 210 -25.89 -15.00 13.75
N LYS A 211 -25.94 -16.30 13.44
CA LYS A 211 -26.95 -17.21 13.96
C LYS A 211 -26.81 -17.45 15.47
N GLU A 212 -25.58 -17.63 15.97
CA GLU A 212 -25.29 -17.84 17.39
C GLU A 212 -25.71 -16.63 18.23
N TYR A 213 -25.38 -15.42 17.77
CA TYR A 213 -25.72 -14.17 18.45
C TYR A 213 -27.11 -13.62 18.09
N LYS A 214 -27.89 -14.36 17.27
CA LYS A 214 -29.23 -13.98 16.81
C LYS A 214 -29.28 -12.59 16.16
N LEU A 215 -28.23 -12.27 15.39
CA LEU A 215 -28.11 -11.00 14.67
C LEU A 215 -28.88 -11.05 13.34
N LYS A 216 -29.36 -9.89 12.88
CA LYS A 216 -29.99 -9.74 11.56
C LYS A 216 -28.96 -9.77 10.44
N GLU A 217 -27.79 -9.16 10.70
CA GLU A 217 -26.71 -9.03 9.76
C GLU A 217 -26.00 -10.38 9.57
N GLN A 218 -25.62 -10.68 8.32
CA GLN A 218 -24.87 -11.88 7.99
C GLN A 218 -23.38 -11.59 7.72
N SER A 219 -23.01 -10.31 7.64
CA SER A 219 -21.65 -9.82 7.45
C SER A 219 -21.48 -8.46 8.13
N GLY A 220 -20.27 -8.12 8.51
CA GLY A 220 -19.92 -6.89 9.23
C GLY A 220 -18.85 -7.14 10.28
N ILE A 221 -18.49 -6.12 11.01
CA ILE A 221 -17.53 -6.22 12.10
C ILE A 221 -18.25 -6.18 13.44
N TYR A 222 -18.29 -7.32 14.10
CA TYR A 222 -18.89 -7.47 15.42
C TYR A 222 -17.99 -6.87 16.49
N VAL A 223 -18.57 -6.04 17.36
CA VAL A 223 -17.87 -5.43 18.49
C VAL A 223 -17.87 -6.42 19.65
N ALA A 224 -16.75 -7.09 19.87
CA ALA A 224 -16.59 -8.08 20.93
C ALA A 224 -16.25 -7.45 22.29
N GLU A 225 -15.53 -6.30 22.29
CA GLU A 225 -15.18 -5.54 23.49
C GLU A 225 -15.02 -4.07 23.13
N VAL A 226 -15.41 -3.18 24.01
CA VAL A 226 -15.17 -1.74 23.92
C VAL A 226 -14.10 -1.36 24.95
N ILE A 227 -13.03 -0.71 24.49
CA ILE A 227 -11.90 -0.31 25.33
C ILE A 227 -12.28 0.93 26.15
N PRO A 228 -12.19 0.88 27.49
CA PRO A 228 -12.49 2.03 28.34
C PRO A 228 -11.65 3.26 27.98
N GLY A 229 -12.29 4.43 27.94
CA GLY A 229 -11.66 5.71 27.55
C GLY A 229 -11.43 5.87 26.04
N GLY A 230 -11.74 4.84 25.22
CA GLY A 230 -11.60 4.84 23.77
C GLY A 230 -12.62 5.72 23.04
N ALA A 231 -12.39 5.94 21.74
CA ALA A 231 -13.31 6.74 20.91
C ALA A 231 -14.67 6.04 20.77
N ALA A 232 -14.70 4.73 20.62
CA ALA A 232 -15.95 3.95 20.50
C ALA A 232 -16.83 4.07 21.73
N GLU A 233 -16.25 3.98 22.95
CA GLU A 233 -16.99 4.16 24.20
C GLU A 233 -17.64 5.55 24.27
N LYS A 234 -16.85 6.61 23.97
CA LYS A 234 -17.32 8.00 23.96
C LYS A 234 -18.43 8.24 22.92
N ALA A 235 -18.42 7.49 21.82
CA ALA A 235 -19.45 7.52 20.80
C ALA A 235 -20.68 6.68 21.13
N GLY A 236 -20.67 5.95 22.25
CA GLY A 236 -21.80 5.13 22.70
C GLY A 236 -21.89 3.76 22.02
N VAL A 237 -20.84 3.31 21.34
CA VAL A 237 -20.72 1.96 20.79
C VAL A 237 -20.71 0.93 21.91
N LYS A 238 -21.42 -0.17 21.72
CA LYS A 238 -21.54 -1.23 22.74
C LYS A 238 -21.12 -2.59 22.19
N VAL A 239 -20.77 -3.47 23.12
CA VAL A 239 -20.57 -4.89 22.79
C VAL A 239 -21.83 -5.45 22.18
N GLY A 240 -21.71 -6.19 21.09
CA GLY A 240 -22.83 -6.73 20.34
C GLY A 240 -23.27 -5.90 19.14
N ASP A 241 -22.85 -4.64 19.03
CA ASP A 241 -23.08 -3.84 17.82
C ASP A 241 -22.29 -4.42 16.64
N VAL A 242 -22.80 -4.21 15.42
CA VAL A 242 -22.13 -4.62 14.19
C VAL A 242 -21.84 -3.39 13.34
N ILE A 243 -20.57 -3.12 13.05
CA ILE A 243 -20.14 -2.06 12.17
C ILE A 243 -20.35 -2.49 10.72
N LEU A 244 -21.02 -1.66 9.94
CA LEU A 244 -21.36 -1.90 8.53
C LEU A 244 -20.62 -0.94 7.60
N GLN A 245 -20.44 0.33 8.02
CA GLN A 245 -19.80 1.37 7.22
C GLN A 245 -18.98 2.31 8.08
N LEU A 246 -17.94 2.89 7.49
CA LEU A 246 -17.19 4.02 8.01
C LEU A 246 -17.22 5.15 6.97
N ASN A 247 -17.68 6.34 7.35
CA ASN A 247 -17.85 7.51 6.46
C ASN A 247 -18.59 7.20 5.14
N GLY A 248 -19.58 6.30 5.19
CA GLY A 248 -20.36 5.89 4.02
C GLY A 248 -19.76 4.76 3.18
N TYR A 249 -18.50 4.40 3.41
CA TYR A 249 -17.86 3.27 2.73
C TYR A 249 -18.06 1.96 3.50
N GLU A 250 -18.18 0.86 2.76
CA GLU A 250 -18.36 -0.46 3.38
C GLU A 250 -17.19 -0.84 4.31
N ALA A 251 -17.53 -1.36 5.48
CA ALA A 251 -16.60 -1.85 6.49
C ALA A 251 -17.08 -3.22 7.03
N LYS A 252 -17.49 -4.09 6.10
CA LYS A 252 -18.05 -5.42 6.43
C LYS A 252 -17.01 -6.49 6.67
N THR A 253 -15.78 -6.28 6.17
CA THR A 253 -14.63 -7.16 6.43
C THR A 253 -13.57 -6.40 7.23
N PHE A 254 -12.68 -7.17 7.87
CA PHE A 254 -11.57 -6.60 8.62
C PHE A 254 -10.66 -5.74 7.72
N ALA A 255 -10.39 -6.20 6.50
CA ALA A 255 -9.60 -5.45 5.53
C ALA A 255 -10.24 -4.12 5.15
N GLN A 256 -11.56 -4.11 4.87
CA GLN A 256 -12.29 -2.88 4.54
C GLN A 256 -12.25 -1.87 5.69
N LEU A 257 -12.51 -2.32 6.93
CA LEU A 257 -12.45 -1.44 8.09
C LEU A 257 -11.04 -0.88 8.31
N GLN A 258 -10.02 -1.73 8.21
CA GLN A 258 -8.61 -1.30 8.35
C GLN A 258 -8.21 -0.30 7.27
N GLU A 259 -8.58 -0.52 6.01
CA GLU A 259 -8.33 0.40 4.90
C GLU A 259 -8.90 1.78 5.18
N GLN A 260 -10.17 1.81 5.62
CA GLN A 260 -10.82 3.08 5.94
C GLN A 260 -10.15 3.77 7.14
N LEU A 261 -9.85 3.04 8.23
CA LEU A 261 -9.18 3.60 9.40
C LEU A 261 -7.76 4.10 9.09
N ALA A 262 -7.06 3.44 8.19
CA ALA A 262 -5.69 3.81 7.80
C ALA A 262 -5.59 5.17 7.10
N GLN A 263 -6.71 5.73 6.64
CA GLN A 263 -6.78 7.06 6.02
C GLN A 263 -6.87 8.21 7.02
N TYR A 264 -7.01 7.90 8.33
CA TYR A 264 -7.23 8.92 9.38
C TYR A 264 -6.06 8.99 10.37
N THR A 265 -5.88 10.18 10.95
CA THR A 265 -4.95 10.42 12.05
C THR A 265 -5.70 10.46 13.40
N PRO A 266 -5.00 10.20 14.53
CA PRO A 266 -5.57 10.43 15.85
C PRO A 266 -6.14 11.85 15.98
N GLY A 267 -7.37 11.95 16.50
CA GLY A 267 -8.10 13.21 16.63
C GLY A 267 -9.08 13.51 15.49
N ASN A 268 -9.02 12.79 14.37
CA ASN A 268 -10.06 12.90 13.35
C ASN A 268 -11.39 12.33 13.86
N THR A 269 -12.50 12.91 13.39
CA THR A 269 -13.84 12.39 13.63
C THR A 269 -14.26 11.55 12.44
N VAL A 270 -14.81 10.35 12.71
CA VAL A 270 -15.36 9.44 11.71
C VAL A 270 -16.81 9.12 12.03
N GLN A 271 -17.62 8.92 10.99
CA GLN A 271 -19.01 8.50 11.12
C GLN A 271 -19.11 6.99 10.91
N MET A 272 -19.67 6.26 11.88
CA MET A 272 -19.92 4.82 11.74
C MET A 272 -21.39 4.53 11.58
N THR A 273 -21.73 3.67 10.63
CA THR A 273 -23.06 3.06 10.51
C THR A 273 -23.03 1.71 11.24
N LEU A 274 -23.88 1.59 12.25
CA LEU A 274 -23.99 0.41 13.11
C LEU A 274 -25.36 -0.25 12.96
N SER A 275 -25.38 -1.58 12.98
CA SER A 275 -26.56 -2.35 13.37
C SER A 275 -26.49 -2.57 14.86
N LEU A 276 -27.47 -2.02 15.61
CA LEU A 276 -27.46 -2.07 17.06
C LEU A 276 -27.93 -3.43 17.58
N SER A 277 -27.28 -3.92 18.60
CA SER A 277 -27.65 -5.14 19.28
C SER A 277 -29.01 -5.01 19.98
N LEU A 278 -29.90 -5.97 19.76
CA LEU A 278 -31.18 -6.04 20.46
C LEU A 278 -31.06 -6.37 21.96
N ILE A 279 -29.88 -6.74 22.44
CA ILE A 279 -29.63 -7.08 23.85
C ILE A 279 -29.69 -5.81 24.75
N HIS A 280 -29.72 -4.62 24.17
CA HIS A 280 -29.74 -3.34 24.88
C HIS A 280 -31.10 -2.65 24.94
N ILE A 281 -32.16 -3.33 24.48
CA ILE A 281 -33.54 -2.81 24.58
C ILE A 281 -34.19 -3.20 25.92
#